data_0753427592362b370656eaac78b6083f
#
_entry.id   0753427592362b370656eaac78b6083f
#
_cell.length_a   1.000
_cell.length_b   1.000
_cell.length_c   1.000
_cell.angle_alpha   90.00
_cell.angle_beta   90.00
_cell.angle_gamma   90.00
#
_symmetry.space_group_name_H-M   'P 1'
#
loop_
_entity.id
_entity.type
_entity.pdbx_description
1 polymer ?
#
loop_
_entity_poly.entity_id
_entity_poly.type
_entity_poly.pdbx_seq_one_letter_code
_entity_poly.pdbx_strand_id
1 'polypeptide(L)'
;MKKVLKKGVYFFLVFLIAILTIALLIFLKKSPEKQLPTEQNKKIILGFSQIGSESAWRTRNTQSIFEAAEENNIQIIFDDAQQKQENQLKAIRSFIVYQVDIIAFVPIVEDGWDNVLQEAKDAGIPVIIVDRQ
;
A
#
# COMPACT_ATOMS: atom_id res chain seq x y z
N MET A 1 -19.51 -2.91 72.17
CA MET A 1 -18.42 -3.26 71.24
C MET A 1 -18.88 -3.83 69.86
N LYS A 2 -19.88 -4.70 69.76
CA LYS A 2 -20.31 -5.33 68.49
C LYS A 2 -20.92 -4.39 67.43
N LYS A 3 -21.50 -3.21 67.76
CA LYS A 3 -22.10 -2.27 66.84
C LYS A 3 -21.06 -1.41 66.08
N VAL A 4 -19.90 -1.09 66.67
CA VAL A 4 -18.84 -0.30 66.08
C VAL A 4 -18.06 -1.12 65.06
N LEU A 5 -17.83 -2.42 65.40
CA LEU A 5 -17.14 -3.34 64.49
C LEU A 5 -17.93 -3.57 63.21
N LYS A 6 -19.27 -3.64 63.26
CA LYS A 6 -20.13 -3.79 62.06
C LYS A 6 -20.10 -2.55 61.17
N LYS A 7 -19.99 -1.35 61.74
CA LYS A 7 -19.88 -0.11 60.93
C LYS A 7 -18.53 -0.03 60.19
N GLY A 8 -17.43 -0.43 60.83
CA GLY A 8 -16.11 -0.46 60.19
C GLY A 8 -16.04 -1.44 59.03
N VAL A 9 -16.60 -2.63 59.21
CA VAL A 9 -16.67 -3.65 58.14
C VAL A 9 -17.55 -3.17 56.97
N TYR A 10 -18.65 -2.47 57.21
CA TYR A 10 -19.51 -1.91 56.17
C TYR A 10 -18.79 -0.84 55.39
N PHE A 11 -18.08 0.09 56.06
CA PHE A 11 -17.27 1.12 55.38
C PHE A 11 -16.16 0.51 54.52
N PHE A 12 -15.50 -0.52 55.01
CA PHE A 12 -14.46 -1.22 54.24
C PHE A 12 -15.02 -1.90 53.01
N LEU A 13 -16.18 -2.55 53.09
CA LEU A 13 -16.86 -3.18 51.95
C LEU A 13 -17.30 -2.15 50.90
N VAL A 14 -17.85 -1.02 51.30
CA VAL A 14 -18.24 0.06 50.38
C VAL A 14 -17.03 0.64 49.67
N PHE A 15 -15.91 0.84 50.36
CA PHE A 15 -14.66 1.32 49.79
C PHE A 15 -14.06 0.32 48.79
N LEU A 16 -14.13 -0.96 49.09
CA LEU A 16 -13.66 -2.03 48.21
C LEU A 16 -14.49 -2.10 46.91
N ILE A 17 -15.81 -1.96 47.02
CA ILE A 17 -16.71 -1.91 45.85
C ILE A 17 -16.42 -0.68 45.00
N ALA A 18 -16.16 0.48 45.62
CA ALA A 18 -15.81 1.70 44.88
C ALA A 18 -14.50 1.54 44.09
N ILE A 19 -13.49 0.90 44.69
CA ILE A 19 -12.22 0.62 43.98
C ILE A 19 -12.45 -0.34 42.81
N LEU A 20 -13.23 -1.40 43.02
CA LEU A 20 -13.55 -2.38 41.98
C LEU A 20 -14.31 -1.76 40.82
N THR A 21 -15.26 -0.85 41.07
CA THR A 21 -16.02 -0.15 40.04
C THR A 21 -15.14 0.83 39.24
N ILE A 22 -14.23 1.55 39.92
CA ILE A 22 -13.26 2.42 39.27
C ILE A 22 -12.30 1.62 38.38
N ALA A 23 -11.78 0.50 38.88
CA ALA A 23 -10.91 -0.40 38.14
C ALA A 23 -11.62 -0.98 36.91
N LEU A 24 -12.89 -1.37 37.03
CA LEU A 24 -13.71 -1.85 35.93
C LEU A 24 -13.96 -0.74 34.86
N LEU A 25 -14.24 0.50 35.30
CA LEU A 25 -14.41 1.64 34.41
C LEU A 25 -13.13 1.98 33.66
N ILE A 26 -11.97 1.88 34.31
CA ILE A 26 -10.66 2.08 33.66
C ILE A 26 -10.39 0.94 32.66
N PHE A 27 -10.73 -0.30 33.02
CA PHE A 27 -10.57 -1.45 32.12
C PHE A 27 -11.48 -1.36 30.90
N LEU A 28 -12.73 -0.92 31.06
CA LEU A 28 -13.67 -0.72 29.97
C LEU A 28 -13.29 0.49 29.07
N LYS A 29 -12.67 1.53 29.63
CA LYS A 29 -12.13 2.65 28.87
C LYS A 29 -10.86 2.31 28.09
N LYS A 30 -10.15 1.26 28.48
CA LYS A 30 -8.94 0.77 27.80
C LYS A 30 -9.29 -0.28 26.74
N SER A 31 -10.36 -0.07 25.97
CA SER A 31 -10.49 -0.74 24.67
C SER A 31 -9.27 -0.31 23.85
N PRO A 32 -8.46 -1.24 23.31
CA PRO A 32 -7.44 -0.85 22.37
C PRO A 32 -8.19 -0.23 21.20
N GLU A 33 -8.04 1.08 21.05
CA GLU A 33 -8.41 1.78 19.83
C GLU A 33 -7.70 1.01 18.72
N LYS A 34 -8.49 0.27 17.94
CA LYS A 34 -8.00 -0.45 16.78
C LYS A 34 -7.50 0.66 15.86
N GLN A 35 -6.22 0.99 15.99
CA GLN A 35 -5.56 1.88 15.04
C GLN A 35 -5.77 1.22 13.69
N LEU A 36 -6.73 1.74 12.95
CA LEU A 36 -6.79 1.53 11.51
C LEU A 36 -5.38 1.84 11.02
N PRO A 37 -4.77 0.97 10.19
CA PRO A 37 -3.47 1.27 9.62
C PRO A 37 -3.59 2.67 9.02
N THR A 38 -2.83 3.60 9.55
CA THR A 38 -2.75 4.94 9.00
C THR A 38 -2.29 4.74 7.56
N GLU A 39 -3.10 5.17 6.58
CA GLU A 39 -2.79 5.09 5.14
C GLU A 39 -1.45 5.74 4.75
N GLN A 40 -0.80 6.38 5.69
CA GLN A 40 0.41 7.18 5.53
C GLN A 40 1.69 6.39 5.24
N ASN A 41 1.65 5.04 5.12
CA ASN A 41 2.87 4.27 4.87
C ASN A 41 2.72 3.16 3.82
N LYS A 42 1.62 3.15 3.04
CA LYS A 42 1.52 2.25 1.89
C LYS A 42 2.36 2.84 0.76
N LYS A 43 3.51 2.21 0.47
CA LYS A 43 4.30 2.56 -0.71
C LYS A 43 3.45 2.34 -1.96
N ILE A 44 3.43 3.33 -2.85
CA ILE A 44 2.86 3.17 -4.18
C ILE A 44 3.75 2.19 -4.96
N ILE A 45 3.15 1.22 -5.61
CA ILE A 45 3.86 0.25 -6.46
C ILE A 45 3.62 0.63 -7.91
N LEU A 46 4.70 0.97 -8.62
CA LEU A 46 4.70 1.28 -10.04
C LEU A 46 5.24 0.09 -10.84
N GLY A 47 4.42 -0.49 -11.71
CA GLY A 47 4.91 -1.41 -12.76
C GLY A 47 5.43 -0.60 -13.93
N PHE A 48 6.72 -0.70 -14.25
CA PHE A 48 7.33 0.04 -15.35
C PHE A 48 7.98 -0.89 -16.37
N SER A 49 7.51 -0.84 -17.64
CA SER A 49 8.11 -1.59 -18.73
C SER A 49 8.78 -0.66 -19.73
N GLN A 50 10.09 -0.79 -19.87
CA GLN A 50 10.92 -0.10 -20.87
C GLN A 50 10.99 -0.92 -22.16
N ILE A 51 11.17 -0.24 -23.31
CA ILE A 51 11.36 -0.91 -24.61
C ILE A 51 12.57 -1.84 -24.59
N GLY A 52 13.67 -1.35 -23.97
CA GLY A 52 14.96 -2.02 -23.91
C GLY A 52 16.02 -1.11 -23.31
N SER A 53 17.24 -1.61 -23.20
CA SER A 53 18.39 -0.90 -22.61
C SER A 53 19.54 -0.70 -23.63
N GLU A 54 19.25 -0.83 -24.92
CA GLU A 54 20.22 -0.84 -26.02
C GLU A 54 20.83 0.53 -26.34
N SER A 55 20.35 1.62 -25.73
CA SER A 55 20.90 2.96 -25.94
C SER A 55 21.21 3.68 -24.64
N ALA A 56 22.23 4.54 -24.66
CA ALA A 56 22.60 5.35 -23.49
C ALA A 56 21.44 6.25 -23.04
N TRP A 57 20.61 6.74 -23.97
CA TRP A 57 19.43 7.52 -23.65
C TRP A 57 18.41 6.72 -22.84
N ARG A 58 18.09 5.48 -23.27
CA ARG A 58 17.13 4.61 -22.57
C ARG A 58 17.62 4.20 -21.17
N THR A 59 18.91 3.87 -21.08
CA THR A 59 19.53 3.59 -19.78
C THR A 59 19.41 4.79 -18.85
N ARG A 60 19.68 6.00 -19.35
CA ARG A 60 19.55 7.24 -18.59
C ARG A 60 18.10 7.54 -18.18
N ASN A 61 17.17 7.35 -19.12
CA ASN A 61 15.73 7.51 -18.85
C ASN A 61 15.28 6.55 -17.75
N THR A 62 15.62 5.27 -17.85
CA THR A 62 15.31 4.28 -16.84
C THR A 62 15.90 4.67 -15.48
N GLN A 63 17.16 5.08 -15.44
CA GLN A 63 17.83 5.53 -14.22
C GLN A 63 17.11 6.73 -13.58
N SER A 64 16.72 7.73 -14.37
CA SER A 64 16.01 8.90 -13.84
C SER A 64 14.64 8.55 -13.24
N ILE A 65 13.97 7.53 -13.79
CA ILE A 65 12.71 7.04 -13.23
C ILE A 65 12.94 6.35 -11.89
N PHE A 66 14.01 5.54 -11.75
CA PHE A 66 14.36 4.93 -10.47
C PHE A 66 14.73 5.97 -9.41
N GLU A 67 15.55 6.98 -9.78
CA GLU A 67 15.94 8.07 -8.90
C GLU A 67 14.70 8.83 -8.40
N ALA A 68 13.80 9.21 -9.31
CA ALA A 68 12.56 9.89 -8.96
C ALA A 68 11.63 9.02 -8.07
N ALA A 69 11.58 7.72 -8.31
CA ALA A 69 10.79 6.80 -7.49
C ALA A 69 11.34 6.68 -6.07
N GLU A 70 12.65 6.61 -5.91
CA GLU A 70 13.31 6.57 -4.61
C GLU A 70 13.04 7.86 -3.82
N GLU A 71 13.20 9.03 -4.44
CA GLU A 71 12.92 10.33 -3.84
C GLU A 71 11.46 10.48 -3.36
N ASN A 72 10.51 9.83 -4.06
CA ASN A 72 9.08 9.89 -3.75
C ASN A 72 8.56 8.67 -3.00
N ASN A 73 9.43 7.80 -2.49
CA ASN A 73 9.07 6.57 -1.77
C ASN A 73 8.14 5.64 -2.57
N ILE A 74 8.35 5.56 -3.89
CA ILE A 74 7.65 4.68 -4.81
C ILE A 74 8.46 3.40 -5.01
N GLN A 75 7.82 2.25 -4.96
CA GLN A 75 8.44 0.97 -5.30
C GLN A 75 8.23 0.68 -6.78
N ILE A 76 9.30 0.37 -7.52
CA ILE A 76 9.20 -0.03 -8.93
C ILE A 76 9.30 -1.55 -9.07
N ILE A 77 8.40 -2.11 -9.87
CA ILE A 77 8.55 -3.43 -10.48
C ILE A 77 8.92 -3.18 -11.94
N PHE A 78 10.17 -3.44 -12.30
CA PHE A 78 10.74 -3.12 -13.60
C PHE A 78 10.75 -4.31 -14.54
N ASP A 79 10.47 -4.05 -15.82
CA ASP A 79 10.62 -5.00 -16.92
C ASP A 79 11.34 -4.37 -18.10
N ASP A 80 12.32 -5.06 -18.64
CA ASP A 80 12.98 -4.72 -19.92
C ASP A 80 12.39 -5.62 -21.02
N ALA A 81 11.64 -5.02 -21.91
CA ALA A 81 10.94 -5.74 -22.97
C ALA A 81 11.86 -6.29 -24.07
N GLN A 82 13.14 -5.94 -24.06
CA GLN A 82 14.11 -6.41 -25.06
C GLN A 82 13.64 -6.19 -26.50
N GLN A 83 13.02 -5.03 -26.76
CA GLN A 83 12.47 -4.63 -28.05
C GLN A 83 11.38 -5.58 -28.60
N LYS A 84 10.67 -6.30 -27.73
CA LYS A 84 9.60 -7.22 -28.13
C LYS A 84 8.27 -6.83 -27.50
N GLN A 85 7.27 -6.54 -28.35
CA GLN A 85 5.93 -6.21 -27.87
C GLN A 85 5.35 -7.32 -26.98
N GLU A 86 5.57 -8.58 -27.35
CA GLU A 86 5.08 -9.71 -26.58
C GLU A 86 5.59 -9.73 -25.14
N ASN A 87 6.81 -9.24 -24.89
CA ASN A 87 7.37 -9.10 -23.56
C ASN A 87 6.66 -7.98 -22.79
N GLN A 88 6.41 -6.83 -23.42
CA GLN A 88 5.63 -5.76 -22.79
C GLN A 88 4.21 -6.20 -22.44
N LEU A 89 3.54 -6.93 -23.33
CA LEU A 89 2.21 -7.48 -23.06
C LEU A 89 2.24 -8.44 -21.85
N LYS A 90 3.27 -9.29 -21.75
CA LYS A 90 3.48 -10.18 -20.60
C LYS A 90 3.76 -9.38 -19.32
N ALA A 91 4.62 -8.35 -19.41
CA ALA A 91 4.96 -7.49 -18.28
C ALA A 91 3.72 -6.78 -17.72
N ILE A 92 2.91 -6.15 -18.60
CA ILE A 92 1.69 -5.46 -18.19
C ILE A 92 0.72 -6.42 -17.50
N ARG A 93 0.51 -7.64 -18.04
CA ARG A 93 -0.31 -8.67 -17.39
C ARG A 93 0.25 -9.11 -16.04
N SER A 94 1.57 -9.22 -15.93
CA SER A 94 2.22 -9.52 -14.64
C SER A 94 1.98 -8.41 -13.63
N PHE A 95 2.08 -7.14 -14.04
CA PHE A 95 1.76 -6.00 -13.17
C PHE A 95 0.31 -6.01 -12.69
N ILE A 96 -0.64 -6.39 -13.57
CA ILE A 96 -2.06 -6.57 -13.20
C ILE A 96 -2.20 -7.69 -12.16
N VAL A 97 -1.55 -8.83 -12.37
CA VAL A 97 -1.57 -9.95 -11.40
C VAL A 97 -0.96 -9.57 -10.05
N TYR A 98 0.12 -8.78 -10.05
CA TYR A 98 0.74 -8.23 -8.83
C TYR A 98 -0.08 -7.13 -8.17
N GLN A 99 -1.15 -6.65 -8.82
CA GLN A 99 -2.00 -5.57 -8.33
C GLN A 99 -1.18 -4.31 -8.01
N VAL A 100 -0.33 -3.90 -8.95
CA VAL A 100 0.40 -2.63 -8.83
C VAL A 100 -0.59 -1.46 -8.77
N ASP A 101 -0.19 -0.36 -8.16
CA ASP A 101 -1.07 0.82 -8.04
C ASP A 101 -1.14 1.62 -9.36
N ILE A 102 -0.07 1.58 -10.18
CA ILE A 102 0.04 2.27 -11.46
C ILE A 102 0.88 1.43 -12.42
N ILE A 103 0.52 1.41 -13.70
CA ILE A 103 1.36 0.85 -14.78
C ILE A 103 1.87 2.00 -15.63
N ALA A 104 3.17 2.02 -15.94
CA ALA A 104 3.75 2.90 -16.94
C ALA A 104 4.56 2.08 -17.94
N PHE A 105 4.49 2.43 -19.22
CA PHE A 105 5.31 1.78 -20.22
C PHE A 105 5.61 2.69 -21.40
N VAL A 106 6.73 2.42 -22.08
CA VAL A 106 7.11 3.05 -23.33
C VAL A 106 6.75 2.08 -24.45
N PRO A 107 5.72 2.35 -25.28
CA PRO A 107 5.23 1.39 -26.26
C PRO A 107 6.27 1.19 -27.37
N ILE A 108 6.53 -0.08 -27.70
CA ILE A 108 7.47 -0.43 -28.77
C ILE A 108 6.89 -0.26 -30.17
N VAL A 109 5.57 -0.38 -30.28
CA VAL A 109 4.77 -0.21 -31.49
C VAL A 109 3.54 0.64 -31.20
N GLU A 110 2.89 1.15 -32.25
CA GLU A 110 1.70 2.01 -32.07
C GLU A 110 0.44 1.22 -31.76
N ASP A 111 0.31 0.00 -32.25
CA ASP A 111 -0.91 -0.81 -32.21
C ASP A 111 -0.78 -2.07 -31.36
N GLY A 112 -1.94 -2.72 -31.07
CA GLY A 112 -2.01 -4.03 -30.41
C GLY A 112 -2.06 -3.96 -28.90
N TRP A 113 -2.40 -2.82 -28.32
CA TRP A 113 -2.47 -2.60 -26.87
C TRP A 113 -3.89 -2.73 -26.30
N ASP A 114 -4.93 -2.66 -27.15
CA ASP A 114 -6.33 -2.55 -26.73
C ASP A 114 -6.73 -3.59 -25.67
N ASN A 115 -6.38 -4.86 -25.90
CA ASN A 115 -6.76 -5.94 -25.00
C ASN A 115 -6.11 -5.77 -23.62
N VAL A 116 -4.81 -5.53 -23.56
CA VAL A 116 -4.11 -5.42 -22.28
C VAL A 116 -4.44 -4.13 -21.54
N LEU A 117 -4.73 -3.05 -22.25
CA LEU A 117 -5.22 -1.81 -21.67
C LEU A 117 -6.64 -1.98 -21.10
N GLN A 118 -7.49 -2.76 -21.79
CA GLN A 118 -8.80 -3.10 -21.25
C GLN A 118 -8.67 -3.98 -20.00
N GLU A 119 -7.76 -4.99 -20.02
CA GLU A 119 -7.46 -5.83 -18.84
C GLU A 119 -7.03 -4.97 -17.63
N ALA A 120 -6.15 -3.98 -17.84
CA ALA A 120 -5.70 -3.06 -16.79
C ALA A 120 -6.86 -2.19 -16.27
N LYS A 121 -7.69 -1.68 -17.18
CA LYS A 121 -8.88 -0.89 -16.83
C LYS A 121 -9.89 -1.70 -16.01
N ASP A 122 -10.13 -2.94 -16.39
CA ASP A 122 -11.05 -3.83 -15.69
C ASP A 122 -10.52 -4.19 -14.29
N ALA A 123 -9.19 -4.23 -14.14
CA ALA A 123 -8.52 -4.37 -12.85
C ALA A 123 -8.48 -3.06 -12.02
N GLY A 124 -8.95 -1.94 -12.58
CA GLY A 124 -8.94 -0.64 -11.92
C GLY A 124 -7.56 0.00 -11.81
N ILE A 125 -6.58 -0.44 -12.62
CA ILE A 125 -5.19 0.04 -12.57
C ILE A 125 -4.99 1.10 -13.66
N PRO A 126 -4.65 2.36 -13.29
CA PRO A 126 -4.35 3.41 -14.26
C PRO A 126 -3.06 3.10 -15.04
N VAL A 127 -3.07 3.46 -16.32
CA VAL A 127 -1.94 3.24 -17.22
C VAL A 127 -1.42 4.58 -17.76
N ILE A 128 -0.12 4.77 -17.70
CA ILE A 128 0.61 5.92 -18.24
C ILE A 128 1.45 5.45 -19.43
N ILE A 129 1.22 6.05 -20.59
CA ILE A 129 2.06 5.83 -21.76
C ILE A 129 3.12 6.95 -21.80
N VAL A 130 4.37 6.55 -21.87
CA VAL A 130 5.53 7.45 -21.80
C VAL A 130 6.20 7.53 -23.18
N ASP A 131 6.68 8.74 -23.56
CA ASP A 131 7.59 8.98 -24.69
C ASP A 131 6.99 8.86 -26.11
N ARG A 132 5.75 8.44 -26.32
CA ARG A 132 5.14 8.45 -27.66
C ARG A 132 3.73 9.02 -27.63
N GLN A 133 3.49 9.87 -28.58
CA GLN A 133 2.16 10.38 -28.97
C GLN A 133 1.60 9.55 -30.09
#